data_5202a5dd6637d4184d748e1be7f40a7b
#
_entry.id   5202a5dd6637d4184d748e1be7f40a7b
#
_cell.length_a   1.000
_cell.length_b   1.000
_cell.length_c   1.000
_cell.angle_alpha   90.00
_cell.angle_beta   90.00
_cell.angle_gamma   90.00
#
_symmetry.space_group_name_H-M   'P 1'
#
loop_
_entity.id
_entity.type
_entity.pdbx_description
1 polymer ?
#
loop_
_entity_poly.entity_id
_entity_poly.type
_entity_poly.pdbx_seq_one_letter_code
_entity_poly.pdbx_strand_id
1 'polypeptide(L)'
;MLDSTVAMLKLFFAFLLFLIQDPSAAISSPQTGDELRGQVQIAGNMTGPNFASAELAFKYAASDSADNWFTIQTFPQPATDSTLAVWDTTSLTDGDYTLRLRVFLADGTFQDAIVSDLKLRNDTPAPTQFVPTETALPQFSAATPLSALNQPTSTAIITFPSSTPLPVNPASVTTSSIYSTFGRGALIVLVLFIFFSLILRLRKN
;
A
#
# COMPACT_ATOMS: atom_id res chain seq x y z
N MET A 1 51.44 -1.23 -2.33
CA MET A 1 50.40 -2.10 -1.72
C MET A 1 49.35 -1.35 -0.90
N LEU A 2 49.70 -0.25 -0.19
CA LEU A 2 48.71 0.55 0.56
C LEU A 2 47.65 1.23 -0.31
N ASP A 3 48.02 1.69 -1.52
CA ASP A 3 47.08 2.40 -2.42
C ASP A 3 45.93 1.52 -2.93
N SER A 4 46.20 0.25 -3.17
CA SER A 4 45.19 -0.69 -3.65
C SER A 4 44.13 -1.02 -2.57
N THR A 5 44.52 -1.10 -1.32
CA THR A 5 43.62 -1.34 -0.19
C THR A 5 42.74 -0.12 0.14
N VAL A 6 43.29 1.08 0.01
CA VAL A 6 42.54 2.34 0.19
C VAL A 6 41.54 2.52 -0.96
N ALA A 7 41.91 2.18 -2.20
CA ALA A 7 40.99 2.23 -3.34
C ALA A 7 39.83 1.23 -3.18
N MET A 8 40.09 0.00 -2.76
CA MET A 8 39.05 -0.99 -2.48
C MET A 8 38.13 -0.55 -1.33
N LEU A 9 38.69 0.06 -0.28
CA LEU A 9 37.88 0.56 0.83
C LEU A 9 36.96 1.70 0.38
N LYS A 10 37.44 2.61 -0.46
CA LYS A 10 36.63 3.69 -1.02
C LYS A 10 35.50 3.15 -1.92
N LEU A 11 35.80 2.18 -2.78
CA LEU A 11 34.81 1.51 -3.64
C LEU A 11 33.75 0.78 -2.80
N PHE A 12 34.16 0.10 -1.73
CA PHE A 12 33.24 -0.58 -0.82
C PHE A 12 32.34 0.41 -0.10
N PHE A 13 32.90 1.53 0.38
CA PHE A 13 32.10 2.57 1.07
C PHE A 13 31.13 3.26 0.12
N ALA A 14 31.54 3.52 -1.13
CA ALA A 14 30.66 4.05 -2.17
C ALA A 14 29.52 3.07 -2.51
N PHE A 15 29.82 1.76 -2.61
CA PHE A 15 28.83 0.72 -2.83
C PHE A 15 27.84 0.60 -1.65
N LEU A 16 28.34 0.69 -0.41
CA LEU A 16 27.50 0.66 0.79
C LEU A 16 26.55 1.87 0.85
N LEU A 17 27.02 3.05 0.47
CA LEU A 17 26.19 4.26 0.39
C LEU A 17 25.11 4.14 -0.68
N PHE A 18 25.40 3.46 -1.78
CA PHE A 18 24.41 3.20 -2.84
C PHE A 18 23.26 2.28 -2.38
N LEU A 19 23.52 1.35 -1.44
CA LEU A 19 22.50 0.44 -0.89
C LEU A 19 21.53 1.10 0.11
N ILE A 20 21.86 2.31 0.60
CA ILE A 20 21.08 3.02 1.63
C ILE A 20 20.16 4.09 0.99
N GLN A 21 20.19 4.24 -0.32
CA GLN A 21 19.34 5.23 -0.99
C GLN A 21 17.87 4.81 -0.89
N ASP A 22 17.04 5.68 -0.32
CA ASP A 22 15.59 5.52 -0.36
C ASP A 22 15.12 5.59 -1.81
N PRO A 23 14.11 4.78 -2.18
CA PRO A 23 13.58 4.84 -3.53
C PRO A 23 13.01 6.23 -3.80
N SER A 24 13.36 6.81 -4.94
CA SER A 24 12.85 8.12 -5.34
C SER A 24 11.37 8.09 -5.72
N ALA A 25 10.80 6.89 -5.93
CA ALA A 25 9.39 6.65 -6.20
C ALA A 25 8.84 5.60 -5.23
N ALA A 26 7.78 5.93 -4.51
CA ALA A 26 7.07 4.99 -3.63
C ALA A 26 5.58 5.36 -3.54
N ILE A 27 4.71 4.36 -3.58
CA ILE A 27 3.28 4.50 -3.27
C ILE A 27 3.08 3.83 -1.90
N SER A 28 2.58 4.57 -0.92
CA SER A 28 2.29 4.07 0.42
C SER A 28 0.82 3.67 0.59
N SER A 29 -0.08 4.28 -0.18
CA SER A 29 -1.50 3.98 -0.25
C SER A 29 -2.03 4.31 -1.65
N PRO A 30 -2.90 3.46 -2.24
CA PRO A 30 -3.35 2.16 -1.78
C PRO A 30 -2.25 1.10 -1.81
N GLN A 31 -2.47 -0.05 -1.14
CA GLN A 31 -1.55 -1.18 -1.14
C GLN A 31 -2.05 -2.29 -2.07
N THR A 32 -1.14 -3.19 -2.44
CA THR A 32 -1.48 -4.36 -3.26
C THR A 32 -2.59 -5.18 -2.62
N GLY A 33 -3.65 -5.46 -3.39
CA GLY A 33 -4.79 -6.23 -2.95
C GLY A 33 -5.92 -5.42 -2.31
N ASP A 34 -5.76 -4.10 -2.16
CA ASP A 34 -6.79 -3.24 -1.56
C ASP A 34 -8.07 -3.20 -2.41
N GLU A 35 -9.21 -3.13 -1.72
CA GLU A 35 -10.51 -2.87 -2.32
C GLU A 35 -10.80 -1.37 -2.30
N LEU A 36 -11.07 -0.79 -3.47
CA LEU A 36 -11.21 0.65 -3.69
C LEU A 36 -12.61 1.00 -4.15
N ARG A 37 -13.14 2.14 -3.70
CA ARG A 37 -14.46 2.68 -4.08
C ARG A 37 -14.44 4.20 -4.15
N GLY A 38 -15.14 4.76 -5.11
CA GLY A 38 -15.36 6.20 -5.20
C GLY A 38 -14.06 7.00 -5.38
N GLN A 39 -13.86 8.00 -4.56
CA GLN A 39 -12.66 8.82 -4.57
C GLN A 39 -11.59 8.23 -3.67
N VAL A 40 -10.45 7.85 -4.25
CA VAL A 40 -9.35 7.18 -3.58
C VAL A 40 -8.19 8.14 -3.41
N GLN A 41 -7.76 8.36 -2.18
CA GLN A 41 -6.58 9.15 -1.88
C GLN A 41 -5.32 8.31 -2.14
N ILE A 42 -4.44 8.82 -3.01
CA ILE A 42 -3.16 8.19 -3.30
C ILE A 42 -2.08 8.91 -2.51
N ALA A 43 -1.38 8.17 -1.67
CA ALA A 43 -0.27 8.67 -0.87
C ALA A 43 1.05 8.02 -1.30
N GLY A 44 2.14 8.76 -1.16
CA GLY A 44 3.45 8.25 -1.57
C GLY A 44 4.55 9.28 -1.46
N ASN A 45 5.67 8.95 -2.07
CA ASN A 45 6.84 9.81 -2.15
C ASN A 45 7.38 9.80 -3.59
N MET A 46 7.73 10.98 -4.10
CA MET A 46 8.39 11.16 -5.40
C MET A 46 9.52 12.17 -5.27
N THR A 47 10.42 11.91 -4.35
CA THR A 47 11.62 12.75 -4.13
C THR A 47 12.86 12.02 -4.56
N GLY A 48 13.78 12.71 -5.18
CA GLY A 48 15.08 12.15 -5.53
C GLY A 48 16.02 13.23 -6.04
N PRO A 49 17.33 12.98 -5.97
CA PRO A 49 18.28 13.80 -6.67
C PRO A 49 17.99 13.75 -8.17
N ASN A 50 18.06 14.90 -8.84
CA ASN A 50 17.82 15.01 -10.27
C ASN A 50 16.36 14.71 -10.73
N PHE A 51 15.37 14.94 -9.90
CA PHE A 51 13.96 14.88 -10.29
C PHE A 51 13.69 15.83 -11.48
N ALA A 52 13.05 15.32 -12.52
CA ALA A 52 12.61 16.13 -13.66
C ALA A 52 11.09 16.26 -13.69
N SER A 53 10.36 15.17 -13.59
CA SER A 53 8.89 15.13 -13.53
C SER A 53 8.44 13.78 -12.99
N ALA A 54 7.13 13.67 -12.69
CA ALA A 54 6.53 12.37 -12.39
C ALA A 54 5.15 12.24 -13.02
N GLU A 55 4.72 10.99 -13.22
CA GLU A 55 3.42 10.63 -13.75
C GLU A 55 2.80 9.54 -12.88
N LEU A 56 1.58 9.79 -12.44
CA LEU A 56 0.70 8.81 -11.80
C LEU A 56 -0.29 8.32 -12.85
N ALA A 57 -0.34 7.00 -13.06
CA ALA A 57 -1.18 6.38 -14.07
C ALA A 57 -1.71 5.05 -13.60
N PHE A 58 -2.83 4.60 -14.18
CA PHE A 58 -3.40 3.27 -13.92
C PHE A 58 -3.58 2.49 -15.23
N LYS A 59 -3.73 1.18 -15.10
CA LYS A 59 -4.18 0.31 -16.20
C LYS A 59 -5.09 -0.80 -15.68
N TYR A 60 -5.86 -1.41 -16.57
CA TYR A 60 -6.59 -2.63 -16.29
C TYR A 60 -5.62 -3.80 -16.15
N ALA A 61 -5.79 -4.62 -15.10
CA ALA A 61 -4.90 -5.78 -14.89
C ALA A 61 -4.97 -6.79 -16.04
N ALA A 62 -6.13 -6.94 -16.68
CA ALA A 62 -6.34 -7.81 -17.83
C ALA A 62 -5.77 -7.25 -19.15
N SER A 63 -5.15 -6.06 -19.14
CA SER A 63 -4.59 -5.47 -20.36
C SER A 63 -3.22 -6.07 -20.65
N ASP A 64 -3.14 -6.87 -21.72
CA ASP A 64 -1.88 -7.50 -22.17
C ASP A 64 -0.87 -6.50 -22.74
N SER A 65 -1.30 -5.28 -23.07
CA SER A 65 -0.43 -4.26 -23.63
C SER A 65 0.35 -3.54 -22.54
N ALA A 66 1.68 -3.57 -22.65
CA ALA A 66 2.58 -2.89 -21.71
C ALA A 66 2.33 -1.37 -21.66
N ASP A 67 1.78 -0.80 -22.71
CA ASP A 67 1.69 0.66 -22.92
C ASP A 67 0.31 1.27 -22.66
N ASN A 68 -0.71 0.49 -22.31
CA ASN A 68 -2.07 0.99 -22.09
C ASN A 68 -2.24 1.61 -20.69
N TRP A 69 -1.48 2.65 -20.41
CA TRP A 69 -1.59 3.41 -19.17
C TRP A 69 -2.47 4.65 -19.36
N PHE A 70 -3.36 4.89 -18.41
CA PHE A 70 -4.23 6.06 -18.35
C PHE A 70 -3.69 7.00 -17.27
N THR A 71 -3.28 8.19 -17.66
CA THR A 71 -2.72 9.20 -16.74
C THR A 71 -3.80 9.74 -15.82
N ILE A 72 -3.56 9.68 -14.53
CA ILE A 72 -4.37 10.31 -13.49
C ILE A 72 -3.88 11.75 -13.30
N GLN A 73 -2.56 11.91 -13.10
CA GLN A 73 -1.94 13.21 -12.83
C GLN A 73 -0.46 13.23 -13.20
N THR A 74 0.02 14.40 -13.63
CA THR A 74 1.44 14.68 -13.85
C THR A 74 1.96 15.70 -12.84
N PHE A 75 3.22 15.56 -12.46
CA PHE A 75 3.86 16.38 -11.45
C PHE A 75 5.14 17.02 -12.01
N PRO A 76 5.17 18.35 -12.17
CA PRO A 76 6.38 19.05 -12.61
C PRO A 76 7.38 19.31 -11.47
N GLN A 77 7.00 19.03 -10.22
CA GLN A 77 7.82 19.23 -9.04
C GLN A 77 7.74 18.01 -8.13
N PRO A 78 8.82 17.71 -7.37
CA PRO A 78 8.81 16.61 -6.41
C PRO A 78 7.82 16.90 -5.27
N ALA A 79 7.18 15.87 -4.76
CA ALA A 79 6.35 15.94 -3.57
C ALA A 79 6.80 14.91 -2.55
N THR A 80 6.91 15.38 -1.31
CA THR A 80 7.26 14.56 -0.13
C THR A 80 6.05 14.26 0.72
N ASP A 81 4.89 14.79 0.36
CA ASP A 81 3.72 14.77 1.19
C ASP A 81 2.90 13.49 1.02
N SER A 82 2.22 13.18 2.11
CA SER A 82 1.41 11.99 2.24
C SER A 82 0.37 11.82 1.14
N THR A 83 -0.17 12.90 0.57
CA THR A 83 -1.17 12.85 -0.49
C THR A 83 -0.61 13.37 -1.81
N LEU A 84 -0.44 12.48 -2.78
CA LEU A 84 -0.01 12.81 -4.12
C LEU A 84 -1.19 13.28 -4.98
N ALA A 85 -2.29 12.52 -4.96
CA ALA A 85 -3.47 12.79 -5.77
C ALA A 85 -4.73 12.19 -5.15
N VAL A 86 -5.88 12.63 -5.64
CA VAL A 86 -7.16 11.96 -5.45
C VAL A 86 -7.59 11.35 -6.77
N TRP A 87 -7.70 10.03 -6.81
CA TRP A 87 -8.14 9.30 -7.98
C TRP A 87 -9.64 9.07 -7.91
N ASP A 88 -10.39 9.69 -8.82
CA ASP A 88 -11.82 9.44 -8.95
C ASP A 88 -12.05 8.16 -9.76
N THR A 89 -12.47 7.11 -9.08
CA THR A 89 -12.75 5.81 -9.70
C THR A 89 -14.22 5.62 -10.06
N THR A 90 -15.11 6.57 -9.76
CA THR A 90 -16.57 6.40 -9.90
C THR A 90 -17.04 6.13 -11.32
N SER A 91 -16.28 6.57 -12.31
CA SER A 91 -16.56 6.32 -13.73
C SER A 91 -15.93 5.04 -14.28
N LEU A 92 -15.16 4.33 -13.47
CA LEU A 92 -14.50 3.10 -13.84
C LEU A 92 -15.35 1.89 -13.48
N THR A 93 -15.33 0.88 -14.34
CA THR A 93 -16.03 -0.40 -14.09
C THR A 93 -15.35 -1.19 -12.98
N ASP A 94 -16.12 -2.00 -12.26
CA ASP A 94 -15.58 -2.95 -11.30
C ASP A 94 -14.59 -3.90 -11.99
N GLY A 95 -13.48 -4.17 -11.33
CA GLY A 95 -12.41 -4.99 -11.90
C GLY A 95 -11.10 -4.89 -11.13
N ASP A 96 -10.07 -5.49 -11.69
CA ASP A 96 -8.73 -5.48 -11.14
C ASP A 96 -7.86 -4.48 -11.92
N TYR A 97 -7.10 -3.67 -11.17
CA TYR A 97 -6.32 -2.56 -11.70
C TYR A 97 -4.90 -2.57 -11.17
N THR A 98 -4.02 -1.93 -11.91
CA THR A 98 -2.63 -1.67 -11.50
C THR A 98 -2.38 -0.17 -11.53
N LEU A 99 -1.82 0.38 -10.47
CA LEU A 99 -1.39 1.76 -10.33
C LEU A 99 0.12 1.86 -10.49
N ARG A 100 0.61 2.92 -11.16
CA ARG A 100 2.03 3.21 -11.35
C ARG A 100 2.32 4.66 -11.06
N LEU A 101 3.32 4.90 -10.24
CA LEU A 101 3.99 6.19 -10.13
C LEU A 101 5.35 6.08 -10.83
N ARG A 102 5.53 6.80 -11.92
CA ARG A 102 6.80 6.89 -12.65
C ARG A 102 7.45 8.23 -12.39
N VAL A 103 8.67 8.20 -11.88
CA VAL A 103 9.49 9.39 -11.66
C VAL A 103 10.56 9.44 -12.74
N PHE A 104 10.57 10.50 -13.53
CA PHE A 104 11.58 10.79 -14.54
C PHE A 104 12.71 11.61 -13.92
N LEU A 105 13.93 11.26 -14.23
CA LEU A 105 15.13 11.93 -13.75
C LEU A 105 15.76 12.78 -14.88
N ALA A 106 16.51 13.79 -14.51
CA ALA A 106 17.13 14.73 -15.47
C ALA A 106 18.19 14.07 -16.38
N ASP A 107 18.68 12.90 -16.02
CA ASP A 107 19.58 12.08 -16.82
C ASP A 107 18.88 11.24 -17.91
N GLY A 108 17.55 11.33 -18.00
CA GLY A 108 16.70 10.60 -18.94
C GLY A 108 16.30 9.20 -18.45
N THR A 109 16.75 8.79 -17.28
CA THR A 109 16.27 7.54 -16.64
C THR A 109 14.95 7.74 -15.92
N PHE A 110 14.29 6.63 -15.54
CA PHE A 110 13.07 6.68 -14.74
C PHE A 110 13.05 5.60 -13.67
N GLN A 111 12.23 5.82 -12.65
CA GLN A 111 11.94 4.85 -11.60
C GLN A 111 10.44 4.68 -11.46
N ASP A 112 10.01 3.41 -11.34
CA ASP A 112 8.61 3.05 -11.22
C ASP A 112 8.32 2.48 -9.83
N ALA A 113 7.25 2.97 -9.19
CA ALA A 113 6.57 2.30 -8.10
C ALA A 113 5.24 1.76 -8.63
N ILE A 114 5.02 0.44 -8.46
CA ILE A 114 3.85 -0.25 -8.99
C ILE A 114 3.08 -0.88 -7.84
N VAL A 115 1.76 -0.69 -7.85
CA VAL A 115 0.81 -1.36 -6.95
C VAL A 115 -0.15 -2.15 -7.82
N SER A 116 -0.11 -3.47 -7.71
CA SER A 116 -0.96 -4.40 -8.48
C SER A 116 -2.15 -4.89 -7.66
N ASP A 117 -3.04 -5.61 -8.35
CA ASP A 117 -4.18 -6.31 -7.73
C ASP A 117 -5.15 -5.39 -6.96
N LEU A 118 -5.24 -4.13 -7.35
CA LEU A 118 -6.24 -3.19 -6.81
C LEU A 118 -7.63 -3.57 -7.32
N LYS A 119 -8.58 -3.75 -6.41
CA LYS A 119 -9.94 -4.21 -6.73
C LYS A 119 -10.92 -3.05 -6.67
N LEU A 120 -11.33 -2.51 -7.82
CA LEU A 120 -12.41 -1.53 -7.86
C LEU A 120 -13.77 -2.23 -7.73
N ARG A 121 -14.62 -1.69 -6.84
CA ARG A 121 -15.95 -2.22 -6.50
C ARG A 121 -16.98 -1.11 -6.34
N ASN A 122 -17.15 -0.27 -7.36
CA ASN A 122 -18.07 0.87 -7.33
C ASN A 122 -19.55 0.42 -7.41
N ASP A 123 -19.82 -0.57 -8.28
CA ASP A 123 -21.17 -1.07 -8.56
C ASP A 123 -21.60 -2.18 -7.59
N THR A 124 -20.64 -2.83 -6.92
CA THR A 124 -20.94 -3.86 -5.93
C THR A 124 -21.43 -3.22 -4.64
N PRO A 125 -22.65 -3.52 -4.16
CA PRO A 125 -23.16 -2.94 -2.90
C PRO A 125 -22.20 -3.22 -1.75
N ALA A 126 -21.91 -2.20 -0.95
CA ALA A 126 -21.16 -2.40 0.27
C ALA A 126 -21.93 -3.35 1.20
N PRO A 127 -21.28 -4.26 1.92
CA PRO A 127 -21.97 -5.11 2.89
C PRO A 127 -22.70 -4.22 3.89
N THR A 128 -24.03 -4.32 3.89
CA THR A 128 -24.88 -3.54 4.79
C THR A 128 -24.59 -3.99 6.22
N GLN A 129 -23.96 -3.14 7.01
CA GLN A 129 -23.85 -3.38 8.45
C GLN A 129 -25.25 -3.23 9.05
N PHE A 130 -25.81 -4.34 9.49
CA PHE A 130 -27.04 -4.29 10.25
C PHE A 130 -26.72 -3.66 11.61
N VAL A 131 -27.20 -2.44 11.82
CA VAL A 131 -27.17 -1.82 13.14
C VAL A 131 -28.17 -2.58 13.99
N PRO A 132 -27.77 -3.25 15.10
CA PRO A 132 -28.75 -3.87 15.98
C PRO A 132 -29.64 -2.77 16.57
N THR A 133 -30.88 -2.79 16.19
CA THR A 133 -31.87 -1.97 16.87
C THR A 133 -32.08 -2.59 18.26
N GLU A 134 -31.68 -1.88 19.31
CA GLU A 134 -31.97 -2.29 20.68
C GLU A 134 -33.49 -2.38 20.84
N THR A 135 -34.00 -3.59 20.82
CA THR A 135 -35.40 -3.82 21.19
C THR A 135 -35.50 -3.67 22.71
N ALA A 136 -36.10 -2.59 23.14
CA ALA A 136 -36.42 -2.39 24.55
C ALA A 136 -37.15 -3.63 25.09
N LEU A 137 -36.63 -4.21 26.17
CA LEU A 137 -37.23 -5.33 26.88
C LEU A 137 -38.66 -4.97 27.25
N PRO A 138 -39.67 -5.80 26.95
CA PRO A 138 -41.03 -5.52 27.36
C PRO A 138 -41.10 -5.54 28.88
N GLN A 139 -41.42 -4.41 29.48
CA GLN A 139 -41.83 -4.37 30.91
C GLN A 139 -43.11 -5.13 31.06
N PHE A 140 -43.06 -6.22 31.79
CA PHE A 140 -44.28 -6.92 32.23
C PHE A 140 -44.98 -6.11 33.32
N SER A 141 -45.94 -5.27 32.93
CA SER A 141 -46.95 -4.77 33.86
C SER A 141 -48.04 -5.82 33.99
N ALA A 142 -48.30 -6.19 35.23
CA ALA A 142 -49.29 -7.22 35.58
C ALA A 142 -50.72 -6.85 35.12
N ALA A 143 -51.35 -7.81 34.51
CA ALA A 143 -52.73 -8.18 34.39
C ALA A 143 -53.87 -7.13 34.29
N THR A 144 -54.58 -7.16 33.17
CA THR A 144 -56.04 -7.26 33.15
C THR A 144 -56.49 -7.99 31.86
N PRO A 145 -57.45 -8.91 31.91
CA PRO A 145 -57.82 -9.70 30.74
C PRO A 145 -58.89 -9.01 29.94
N LEU A 146 -58.91 -9.05 28.66
CA LEU A 146 -59.95 -9.40 27.73
C LEU A 146 -59.67 -9.02 26.28
N SER A 147 -60.01 -9.99 25.43
CA SER A 147 -60.40 -9.89 24.02
C SER A 147 -59.29 -10.07 22.98
N ALA A 148 -59.35 -11.27 22.45
CA ALA A 148 -58.68 -11.76 21.26
C ALA A 148 -58.97 -10.89 20.03
N LEU A 149 -57.92 -10.47 19.34
CA LEU A 149 -57.91 -10.23 17.90
C LEU A 149 -56.57 -10.67 17.37
N ASN A 150 -56.63 -11.62 16.44
CA ASN A 150 -55.46 -12.23 15.76
C ASN A 150 -54.63 -11.17 15.06
N GLN A 151 -53.47 -10.86 15.63
CA GLN A 151 -52.46 -10.06 15.00
C GLN A 151 -51.28 -10.99 14.68
N PRO A 152 -50.79 -11.01 13.43
CA PRO A 152 -49.66 -11.87 13.09
C PRO A 152 -48.45 -11.45 13.89
N THR A 153 -47.92 -12.37 14.69
CA THR A 153 -46.70 -12.18 15.47
C THR A 153 -45.50 -12.07 14.49
N SER A 154 -44.93 -10.88 14.40
CA SER A 154 -43.66 -10.73 13.73
C SER A 154 -42.59 -11.43 14.53
N THR A 155 -42.03 -12.51 13.97
CA THR A 155 -40.89 -13.23 14.55
C THR A 155 -39.69 -12.31 14.59
N ALA A 156 -39.28 -11.92 15.80
CA ALA A 156 -38.03 -11.15 15.96
C ALA A 156 -36.84 -12.00 15.54
N ILE A 157 -36.16 -11.57 14.49
CA ILE A 157 -34.89 -12.17 14.10
C ILE A 157 -33.83 -11.69 15.08
N ILE A 158 -33.27 -12.61 15.87
CA ILE A 158 -32.15 -12.31 16.76
C ILE A 158 -30.90 -12.16 15.88
N THR A 159 -30.50 -10.92 15.63
CA THR A 159 -29.21 -10.63 15.00
C THR A 159 -28.14 -10.47 16.08
N PHE A 160 -27.08 -11.26 15.99
CA PHE A 160 -25.94 -11.12 16.88
C PHE A 160 -25.17 -9.86 16.51
N PRO A 161 -24.63 -9.10 17.49
CA PRO A 161 -23.80 -7.94 17.18
C PRO A 161 -22.58 -8.38 16.38
N SER A 162 -22.41 -7.80 15.20
CA SER A 162 -21.19 -7.96 14.41
C SER A 162 -20.04 -7.26 15.13
N SER A 163 -18.90 -7.92 15.21
CA SER A 163 -17.69 -7.31 15.78
C SER A 163 -17.32 -6.05 15.00
N THR A 164 -17.29 -4.91 15.67
CA THR A 164 -16.77 -3.67 15.09
C THR A 164 -15.31 -3.89 14.74
N PRO A 165 -14.89 -3.71 13.47
CA PRO A 165 -13.46 -3.81 13.14
C PRO A 165 -12.71 -2.76 13.94
N LEU A 166 -11.62 -3.19 14.60
CA LEU A 166 -10.73 -2.26 15.29
C LEU A 166 -10.19 -1.25 14.27
N PRO A 167 -10.05 0.03 14.66
CA PRO A 167 -9.38 1.01 13.81
C PRO A 167 -7.97 0.51 13.48
N VAL A 168 -7.57 0.69 12.22
CA VAL A 168 -6.25 0.28 11.74
C VAL A 168 -5.19 0.94 12.62
N ASN A 169 -4.34 0.12 13.24
CA ASN A 169 -3.23 0.64 14.05
C ASN A 169 -2.22 1.33 13.13
N PRO A 170 -1.99 2.64 13.27
CA PRO A 170 -1.04 3.37 12.42
C PRO A 170 0.41 2.88 12.58
N ALA A 171 0.70 2.10 13.62
CA ALA A 171 1.99 1.44 13.84
C ALA A 171 2.05 0.00 13.32
N SER A 172 1.04 -0.48 12.57
CA SER A 172 1.06 -1.83 12.01
C SER A 172 2.13 -1.93 10.93
N VAL A 173 3.12 -2.78 11.18
CA VAL A 173 4.17 -3.09 10.21
C VAL A 173 3.64 -4.19 9.28
N THR A 174 3.58 -3.91 7.99
CA THR A 174 3.15 -4.91 6.99
C THR A 174 4.19 -6.01 6.85
N THR A 175 3.75 -7.22 6.55
CA THR A 175 4.64 -8.39 6.35
C THR A 175 5.68 -8.12 5.25
N SER A 176 5.31 -7.40 4.20
CA SER A 176 6.23 -7.00 3.13
C SER A 176 7.32 -6.05 3.61
N SER A 177 7.00 -5.10 4.48
CA SER A 177 7.97 -4.20 5.10
C SER A 177 8.98 -4.95 5.97
N ILE A 178 8.52 -5.97 6.71
CA ILE A 178 9.39 -6.83 7.53
C ILE A 178 10.36 -7.59 6.62
N TYR A 179 9.87 -8.24 5.56
CA TYR A 179 10.72 -8.99 4.64
C TYR A 179 11.72 -8.11 3.89
N SER A 180 11.31 -6.92 3.47
CA SER A 180 12.23 -5.99 2.78
C SER A 180 13.33 -5.48 3.70
N THR A 181 12.99 -5.13 4.94
CA THR A 181 13.97 -4.68 5.95
C THR A 181 14.92 -5.81 6.33
N PHE A 182 14.38 -7.02 6.56
CA PHE A 182 15.19 -8.20 6.86
C PHE A 182 16.11 -8.57 5.69
N GLY A 183 15.59 -8.56 4.46
CA GLY A 183 16.37 -8.87 3.25
C GLY A 183 17.52 -7.89 3.03
N ARG A 184 17.29 -6.58 3.24
CA ARG A 184 18.34 -5.56 3.18
C ARG A 184 19.42 -5.78 4.26
N GLY A 185 19.01 -6.09 5.49
CA GLY A 185 19.93 -6.38 6.59
C GLY A 185 20.78 -7.63 6.31
N ALA A 186 20.17 -8.72 5.85
CA ALA A 186 20.85 -9.95 5.51
C ALA A 186 21.88 -9.75 4.38
N LEU A 187 21.54 -8.96 3.36
CA LEU A 187 22.42 -8.64 2.25
C LEU A 187 23.65 -7.85 2.71
N ILE A 188 23.47 -6.86 3.58
CA ILE A 188 24.58 -6.08 4.16
C ILE A 188 25.54 -6.99 4.93
N VAL A 189 25.03 -7.88 5.76
CA VAL A 189 25.85 -8.82 6.53
C VAL A 189 26.63 -9.76 5.59
N LEU A 190 25.99 -10.26 4.55
CA LEU A 190 26.63 -11.13 3.56
C LEU A 190 27.77 -10.42 2.82
N VAL A 191 27.55 -9.18 2.40
CA VAL A 191 28.59 -8.35 1.74
C VAL A 191 29.76 -8.10 2.69
N LEU A 192 29.48 -7.77 3.96
CA LEU A 192 30.52 -7.61 4.98
C LEU A 192 31.34 -8.90 5.17
N PHE A 193 30.65 -10.05 5.22
CA PHE A 193 31.32 -11.34 5.37
C PHE A 193 32.24 -11.67 4.19
N ILE A 194 31.78 -11.45 2.96
CA ILE A 194 32.62 -11.63 1.75
C ILE A 194 33.82 -10.69 1.79
N PHE A 195 33.61 -9.43 2.15
CA PHE A 195 34.67 -8.42 2.23
C PHE A 195 35.75 -8.79 3.25
N PHE A 196 35.34 -9.17 4.48
CA PHE A 196 36.29 -9.60 5.50
C PHE A 196 37.03 -10.89 5.09
N SER A 197 36.32 -11.84 4.47
CA SER A 197 36.91 -13.05 3.94
C SER A 197 38.02 -12.75 2.89
N LEU A 198 37.72 -11.79 1.99
CA LEU A 198 38.69 -11.37 0.97
C LEU A 198 39.91 -10.69 1.57
N ILE A 199 39.72 -9.79 2.57
CA ILE A 199 40.83 -9.13 3.28
C ILE A 199 41.71 -10.16 3.98
N LEU A 200 41.12 -11.12 4.68
CA LEU A 200 41.88 -12.17 5.36
C LEU A 200 42.68 -13.03 4.37
N ARG A 201 42.10 -13.31 3.20
CA ARG A 201 42.79 -14.05 2.13
C ARG A 201 44.00 -13.29 1.54
N LEU A 202 43.79 -11.97 1.30
CA LEU A 202 44.87 -11.09 0.78
C LEU A 202 46.00 -10.86 1.80
N ARG A 203 45.69 -10.90 3.10
CA ARG A 203 46.69 -10.75 4.17
C ARG A 203 47.54 -12.02 4.37
N LYS A 204 47.05 -13.18 3.91
CA LYS A 204 47.71 -14.48 4.09
C LYS A 204 48.64 -14.83 2.92
N ASN A 205 48.56 -14.11 1.81
CA ASN A 205 49.52 -14.15 0.67
C ASN A 205 50.47 -12.96 0.75
#